data_61857abc9d362019844d4b53cb1022a9
#
_entry.id   61857abc9d362019844d4b53cb1022a9
#
_cell.length_a   1.000
_cell.length_b   1.000
_cell.length_c   1.000
_cell.angle_alpha   90.00
_cell.angle_beta   90.00
_cell.angle_gamma   90.00
#
_symmetry.space_group_name_H-M   'P 1'
#
loop_
_entity.id
_entity.type
_entity.pdbx_description
1 polymer ?
#
loop_
_entity_poly.entity_id
_entity_poly.type
_entity_poly.pdbx_seq_one_letter_code
_entity_poly.pdbx_strand_id
1 'polypeptide(L)'
;MNWAGPTFTDSGGFQVLSLGVGYKKVIAMDPQNFETKDVIASDKDRLAHVDDDGVNFKSHLDGSMHRFTPEFSMQVQHKIGADIIFAFDECTTLLNTRSYQEKSLERTYLWAKRCIAEHEKLTTERKNKPYQALFGVLQGAQYKDLRRKAARDLSQMVVAGRSFDGFGIGGALDKDALG
;
A
#
# COMPACT_ATOMS: atom_id res chain seq x y z
N MET A 1 9.63 17.89 14.81
CA MET A 1 9.37 18.88 13.74
C MET A 1 8.44 19.93 14.29
N ASN A 2 8.72 21.21 14.06
CA ASN A 2 7.83 22.29 14.49
C ASN A 2 6.92 22.69 13.31
N TRP A 3 6.07 21.76 12.86
CA TRP A 3 5.12 21.94 11.76
C TRP A 3 3.71 22.03 12.32
N ALA A 4 3.03 23.16 12.07
CA ALA A 4 1.67 23.44 12.58
C ALA A 4 0.56 23.16 11.54
N GLY A 5 0.92 22.78 10.32
CA GLY A 5 -0.04 22.45 9.24
C GLY A 5 -0.47 20.98 9.25
N PRO A 6 -1.43 20.61 8.39
CA PRO A 6 -1.88 19.24 8.26
C PRO A 6 -0.76 18.32 7.77
N THR A 7 -0.81 17.06 8.20
CA THR A 7 0.15 16.03 7.90
C THR A 7 -0.53 14.77 7.39
N PHE A 8 0.18 13.99 6.57
CA PHE A 8 -0.24 12.65 6.22
C PHE A 8 0.95 11.67 6.27
N THR A 9 0.65 10.40 6.49
CA THR A 9 1.64 9.31 6.46
C THR A 9 1.31 8.35 5.32
N ASP A 10 2.36 7.77 4.72
CA ASP A 10 2.22 6.64 3.81
C ASP A 10 1.98 5.33 4.59
N SER A 11 1.35 4.36 3.93
CA SER A 11 1.05 3.04 4.51
C SER A 11 2.27 2.14 4.68
N GLY A 12 3.35 2.38 3.93
CA GLY A 12 4.53 1.53 3.81
C GLY A 12 4.51 0.59 2.59
N GLY A 13 3.44 0.55 1.80
CA GLY A 13 3.31 -0.34 0.65
C GLY A 13 4.37 -0.13 -0.43
N PHE A 14 4.71 1.13 -0.73
CA PHE A 14 5.78 1.46 -1.68
C PHE A 14 7.16 1.03 -1.18
N GLN A 15 7.46 1.22 0.09
CA GLN A 15 8.73 0.81 0.69
C GLN A 15 8.94 -0.70 0.60
N VAL A 16 7.88 -1.47 0.81
CA VAL A 16 7.89 -2.92 0.61
C VAL A 16 8.22 -3.29 -0.82
N LEU A 17 7.57 -2.64 -1.80
CA LEU A 17 7.86 -2.85 -3.22
C LEU A 17 9.34 -2.53 -3.51
N SER A 18 9.84 -1.40 -3.05
CA SER A 18 11.21 -0.96 -3.31
C SER A 18 12.26 -1.91 -2.72
N LEU A 19 12.00 -2.49 -1.55
CA LEU A 19 12.84 -3.52 -0.94
C LEU A 19 12.78 -4.86 -1.69
N GLY A 20 11.61 -5.21 -2.23
CA GLY A 20 11.39 -6.47 -2.96
C GLY A 20 12.03 -6.51 -4.35
N VAL A 21 12.07 -5.38 -5.06
CA VAL A 21 12.63 -5.28 -6.43
C VAL A 21 14.01 -4.63 -6.50
N GLY A 22 14.48 -4.02 -5.41
CA GLY A 22 15.71 -3.22 -5.37
C GLY A 22 15.51 -1.79 -5.89
N TYR A 23 15.96 -0.82 -5.10
CA TYR A 23 15.68 0.60 -5.29
C TYR A 23 16.06 1.16 -6.68
N LYS A 24 17.18 0.70 -7.25
CA LYS A 24 17.64 1.15 -8.59
C LYS A 24 16.70 0.72 -9.72
N LYS A 25 15.96 -0.39 -9.55
CA LYS A 25 15.04 -0.92 -10.58
C LYS A 25 13.66 -0.25 -10.51
N VAL A 26 13.26 0.27 -9.37
CA VAL A 26 11.98 0.99 -9.21
C VAL A 26 12.03 2.38 -9.86
N ILE A 27 13.16 3.08 -9.79
CA ILE A 27 13.32 4.42 -10.39
C ILE A 27 13.45 4.36 -11.92
N ALA A 28 13.95 3.25 -12.45
CA ALA A 28 14.13 3.05 -13.88
C ALA A 28 12.86 2.50 -14.58
N MET A 29 11.68 2.83 -14.11
CA MET A 29 10.38 2.39 -14.66
C MET A 29 10.00 3.11 -15.98
N ASP A 30 10.95 3.23 -16.90
CA ASP A 30 10.65 3.58 -18.29
C ASP A 30 10.35 2.27 -19.06
N PRO A 31 9.08 2.03 -19.48
CA PRO A 31 8.69 0.78 -20.17
C PRO A 31 9.42 0.55 -21.48
N GLN A 32 10.04 1.58 -22.07
CA GLN A 32 10.66 1.51 -23.40
C GLN A 32 12.10 0.96 -23.39
N ASN A 33 12.73 0.80 -22.22
CA ASN A 33 14.16 0.45 -22.12
C ASN A 33 14.50 -0.82 -21.31
N PHE A 34 13.56 -1.71 -21.01
CA PHE A 34 13.81 -2.89 -20.19
C PHE A 34 13.58 -4.23 -20.86
N GLU A 35 14.59 -5.10 -20.84
CA GLU A 35 14.40 -6.54 -21.01
C GLU A 35 13.78 -7.13 -19.73
N THR A 36 12.73 -7.94 -19.89
CA THR A 36 11.98 -8.58 -18.80
C THR A 36 12.81 -9.42 -17.83
N LYS A 37 14.04 -9.80 -18.22
CA LYS A 37 14.99 -10.55 -17.40
C LYS A 37 15.63 -9.76 -16.26
N ASP A 38 15.64 -8.42 -16.36
CA ASP A 38 16.31 -7.55 -15.38
C ASP A 38 15.41 -7.14 -14.20
N VAL A 39 14.13 -7.48 -14.26
CA VAL A 39 13.11 -6.95 -13.35
C VAL A 39 12.82 -7.87 -12.18
N ILE A 40 13.12 -9.16 -12.30
CA ILE A 40 12.90 -10.13 -11.23
C ILE A 40 14.25 -10.52 -10.67
N ALA A 41 14.63 -9.92 -9.52
CA ALA A 41 15.71 -10.45 -8.73
C ALA A 41 15.44 -11.94 -8.41
N SER A 42 16.47 -12.78 -8.44
CA SER A 42 16.32 -14.17 -7.99
C SER A 42 15.74 -14.20 -6.57
N ASP A 43 14.99 -15.24 -6.21
CA ASP A 43 14.37 -15.33 -4.86
C ASP A 43 15.36 -15.18 -3.71
N LYS A 44 16.64 -15.40 -3.96
CA LYS A 44 17.74 -15.22 -2.98
C LYS A 44 18.06 -13.75 -2.67
N ASP A 45 17.73 -12.82 -3.57
CA ASP A 45 18.11 -11.40 -3.46
C ASP A 45 16.94 -10.50 -3.07
N ARG A 46 15.74 -11.05 -2.89
CA ARG A 46 14.58 -10.28 -2.48
C ARG A 46 14.62 -10.02 -0.99
N LEU A 47 14.60 -8.74 -0.64
CA LEU A 47 14.52 -8.29 0.75
C LEU A 47 13.08 -8.25 1.28
N ALA A 48 12.07 -8.45 0.43
CA ALA A 48 10.67 -8.48 0.85
C ALA A 48 9.90 -9.60 0.17
N HIS A 49 9.03 -10.27 0.94
CA HIS A 49 8.12 -11.32 0.50
C HIS A 49 6.71 -11.00 0.95
N VAL A 50 5.77 -10.94 0.00
CA VAL A 50 4.35 -10.66 0.23
C VAL A 50 3.58 -11.97 0.28
N ASP A 51 2.75 -12.14 1.30
CA ASP A 51 1.76 -13.20 1.43
C ASP A 51 0.36 -12.62 1.70
N ASP A 52 -0.64 -13.46 1.94
CA ASP A 52 -2.02 -12.99 2.12
C ASP A 52 -2.23 -12.25 3.45
N ASP A 53 -1.37 -12.48 4.44
CA ASP A 53 -1.46 -11.84 5.75
C ASP A 53 -0.64 -10.56 5.88
N GLY A 54 0.31 -10.32 4.99
CA GLY A 54 1.17 -9.15 5.07
C GLY A 54 2.49 -9.33 4.33
N VAL A 55 3.55 -8.72 4.85
CA VAL A 55 4.88 -8.71 4.23
C VAL A 55 5.95 -9.03 5.25
N ASN A 56 6.84 -9.96 4.90
CA ASN A 56 8.11 -10.13 5.58
C ASN A 56 9.19 -9.38 4.82
N PHE A 57 9.96 -8.56 5.49
CA PHE A 57 11.11 -7.89 4.87
C PHE A 57 12.33 -7.89 5.76
N LYS A 58 13.48 -7.84 5.10
CA LYS A 58 14.78 -7.75 5.75
C LYS A 58 15.26 -6.29 5.73
N SER A 59 15.58 -5.75 6.90
CA SER A 59 16.17 -4.42 7.01
C SER A 59 17.50 -4.38 6.25
N HIS A 60 17.67 -3.38 5.40
CA HIS A 60 18.93 -3.14 4.69
C HIS A 60 20.02 -2.52 5.58
N LEU A 61 19.65 -2.02 6.77
CA LEU A 61 20.54 -1.37 7.71
C LEU A 61 21.29 -2.38 8.58
N ASP A 62 20.56 -3.34 9.15
CA ASP A 62 21.09 -4.28 10.15
C ASP A 62 20.78 -5.75 9.85
N GLY A 63 20.07 -6.02 8.76
CA GLY A 63 19.68 -7.36 8.35
C GLY A 63 18.57 -8.01 9.18
N SER A 64 17.96 -7.30 10.13
CA SER A 64 16.87 -7.82 10.94
C SER A 64 15.62 -8.12 10.11
N MET A 65 14.89 -9.17 10.50
CA MET A 65 13.63 -9.55 9.84
C MET A 65 12.46 -8.85 10.51
N HIS A 66 11.59 -8.25 9.71
CA HIS A 66 10.39 -7.56 10.15
C HIS A 66 9.15 -8.15 9.48
N ARG A 67 8.05 -8.20 10.24
CA ARG A 67 6.71 -8.53 9.73
C ARG A 67 5.86 -7.27 9.73
N PHE A 68 5.29 -6.94 8.57
CA PHE A 68 4.36 -5.84 8.39
C PHE A 68 3.00 -6.39 7.98
N THR A 69 1.95 -6.04 8.72
CA THR A 69 0.57 -6.42 8.44
C THR A 69 -0.31 -5.18 8.33
N PRO A 70 -1.52 -5.27 7.80
CA PRO A 70 -2.48 -4.18 7.81
C PRO A 70 -2.67 -3.55 9.19
N GLU A 71 -2.83 -4.38 10.22
CA GLU A 71 -3.00 -3.92 11.61
C GLU A 71 -1.76 -3.19 12.12
N PHE A 72 -0.57 -3.74 11.85
CA PHE A 72 0.68 -3.11 12.28
C PHE A 72 0.90 -1.74 11.60
N SER A 73 0.59 -1.62 10.30
CA SER A 73 0.63 -0.34 9.59
C SER A 73 -0.30 0.69 10.25
N MET A 74 -1.54 0.30 10.58
CA MET A 74 -2.48 1.18 11.29
C MET A 74 -1.93 1.62 12.66
N GLN A 75 -1.40 0.69 13.44
CA GLN A 75 -0.83 0.99 14.77
C GLN A 75 0.34 1.98 14.69
N VAL A 76 1.22 1.82 13.70
CA VAL A 76 2.34 2.76 13.48
C VAL A 76 1.83 4.14 13.11
N GLN A 77 0.93 4.25 12.13
CA GLN A 77 0.40 5.53 11.69
C GLN A 77 -0.41 6.24 12.78
N HIS A 78 -1.16 5.48 13.61
CA HIS A 78 -1.84 6.02 14.79
C HIS A 78 -0.87 6.57 15.85
N LYS A 79 0.30 5.93 16.04
CA LYS A 79 1.35 6.41 16.96
C LYS A 79 2.04 7.66 16.44
N ILE A 80 2.26 7.77 15.13
CA ILE A 80 2.81 8.96 14.47
C ILE A 80 1.84 10.14 14.64
N GLY A 81 0.52 9.92 14.51
CA GLY A 81 -0.50 10.91 14.80
C GLY A 81 -0.75 11.89 13.65
N ALA A 82 -0.53 11.50 12.39
CA ALA A 82 -0.87 12.32 11.23
C ALA A 82 -2.39 12.52 11.09
N ASP A 83 -2.80 13.62 10.44
CA ASP A 83 -4.22 13.94 10.23
C ASP A 83 -4.87 12.99 9.21
N ILE A 84 -4.12 12.56 8.21
CA ILE A 84 -4.52 11.59 7.18
C ILE A 84 -3.57 10.42 7.20
N ILE A 85 -4.12 9.21 7.23
CA ILE A 85 -3.39 7.95 7.19
C ILE A 85 -3.92 7.07 6.05
N PHE A 86 -3.10 6.17 5.52
CA PHE A 86 -3.45 5.32 4.40
C PHE A 86 -3.56 3.85 4.79
N ALA A 87 -4.57 3.17 4.24
CA ALA A 87 -4.68 1.73 4.36
C ALA A 87 -3.47 1.05 3.73
N PHE A 88 -2.98 -0.02 4.38
CA PHE A 88 -1.89 -0.82 3.85
C PHE A 88 -2.33 -1.56 2.59
N ASP A 89 -1.57 -1.42 1.52
CA ASP A 89 -1.86 -1.96 0.20
C ASP A 89 -0.66 -2.68 -0.39
N GLU A 90 -0.89 -3.54 -1.35
CA GLU A 90 0.19 -4.10 -2.16
C GLU A 90 0.43 -3.26 -3.40
N CYS A 91 1.47 -2.43 -3.35
CA CYS A 91 1.93 -1.67 -4.49
C CYS A 91 2.56 -2.60 -5.53
N THR A 92 2.19 -2.44 -6.80
CA THR A 92 2.70 -3.23 -7.93
C THR A 92 3.37 -2.36 -8.98
N THR A 93 4.12 -2.98 -9.89
CA THR A 93 4.76 -2.32 -11.01
C THR A 93 3.97 -2.54 -12.31
N LEU A 94 4.20 -1.71 -13.33
CA LEU A 94 3.63 -1.91 -14.68
C LEU A 94 4.12 -3.20 -15.35
N LEU A 95 5.21 -3.79 -14.85
CA LEU A 95 5.82 -5.02 -15.37
C LEU A 95 5.20 -6.30 -14.79
N ASN A 96 4.40 -6.19 -13.74
CA ASN A 96 3.68 -7.34 -13.21
C ASN A 96 2.62 -7.81 -14.22
N THR A 97 2.48 -9.14 -14.36
CA THR A 97 1.46 -9.72 -15.23
C THR A 97 0.06 -9.34 -14.78
N ARG A 98 -0.91 -9.34 -15.71
CA ARG A 98 -2.31 -9.08 -15.37
C ARG A 98 -2.82 -10.00 -14.26
N SER A 99 -2.51 -11.29 -14.33
CA SER A 99 -2.91 -12.26 -13.30
C SER A 99 -2.35 -11.91 -11.91
N TYR A 100 -1.12 -11.39 -11.85
CA TYR A 100 -0.55 -10.91 -10.59
C TYR A 100 -1.27 -9.65 -10.10
N GLN A 101 -1.60 -8.71 -11.00
CA GLN A 101 -2.35 -7.50 -10.67
C GLN A 101 -3.74 -7.82 -10.10
N GLU A 102 -4.41 -8.83 -10.64
CA GLU A 102 -5.71 -9.29 -10.13
C GLU A 102 -5.59 -9.87 -8.70
N LYS A 103 -4.57 -10.69 -8.45
CA LYS A 103 -4.29 -11.24 -7.11
C LYS A 103 -3.91 -10.17 -6.10
N SER A 104 -3.06 -9.24 -6.49
CA SER A 104 -2.64 -8.12 -5.66
C SER A 104 -3.83 -7.21 -5.31
N LEU A 105 -4.72 -6.97 -6.27
CA LEU A 105 -5.93 -6.19 -6.05
C LEU A 105 -6.88 -6.85 -5.04
N GLU A 106 -7.05 -8.16 -5.13
CA GLU A 106 -7.86 -8.92 -4.15
C GLU A 106 -7.22 -8.88 -2.76
N ARG A 107 -5.90 -9.05 -2.67
CA ARG A 107 -5.16 -8.93 -1.40
C ARG A 107 -5.31 -7.54 -0.80
N THR A 108 -5.12 -6.49 -1.60
CA THR A 108 -5.33 -5.09 -1.18
C THR A 108 -6.74 -4.88 -0.65
N TYR A 109 -7.76 -5.45 -1.29
CA TYR A 109 -9.15 -5.38 -0.84
C TYR A 109 -9.35 -6.06 0.53
N LEU A 110 -8.76 -7.22 0.75
CA LEU A 110 -8.84 -7.94 2.04
C LEU A 110 -8.08 -7.18 3.14
N TRP A 111 -6.91 -6.64 2.82
CA TRP A 111 -6.14 -5.80 3.74
C TRP A 111 -6.84 -4.50 4.09
N ALA A 112 -7.53 -3.89 3.13
CA ALA A 112 -8.34 -2.69 3.36
C ALA A 112 -9.42 -2.91 4.45
N LYS A 113 -10.10 -4.06 4.44
CA LYS A 113 -11.05 -4.43 5.50
C LYS A 113 -10.40 -4.51 6.88
N ARG A 114 -9.22 -5.13 6.94
CA ARG A 114 -8.44 -5.26 8.18
C ARG A 114 -7.97 -3.90 8.68
N CYS A 115 -7.55 -3.00 7.77
CA CYS A 115 -7.18 -1.63 8.11
C CYS A 115 -8.35 -0.86 8.72
N ILE A 116 -9.56 -0.93 8.13
CA ILE A 116 -10.76 -0.26 8.67
C ILE A 116 -11.08 -0.80 10.07
N ALA A 117 -11.05 -2.13 10.25
CA ALA A 117 -11.36 -2.75 11.54
C ALA A 117 -10.37 -2.32 12.64
N GLU A 118 -9.06 -2.35 12.35
CA GLU A 118 -8.05 -1.93 13.31
C GLU A 118 -8.10 -0.42 13.56
N HIS A 119 -8.34 0.39 12.52
CA HIS A 119 -8.50 1.84 12.65
C HIS A 119 -9.66 2.20 13.57
N GLU A 120 -10.82 1.55 13.42
CA GLU A 120 -11.98 1.77 14.30
C GLU A 120 -11.66 1.43 15.75
N LYS A 121 -11.05 0.27 15.99
CA LYS A 121 -10.60 -0.15 17.31
C LYS A 121 -9.65 0.90 17.92
N LEU A 122 -8.59 1.27 17.21
CA LEU A 122 -7.61 2.25 17.69
C LEU A 122 -8.22 3.64 17.90
N THR A 123 -9.17 4.06 17.06
CA THR A 123 -9.90 5.32 17.20
C THR A 123 -10.74 5.34 18.47
N THR A 124 -11.43 4.24 18.77
CA THR A 124 -12.23 4.09 19.99
C THR A 124 -11.36 4.09 21.26
N GLU A 125 -10.17 3.48 21.18
CA GLU A 125 -9.22 3.45 22.30
C GLU A 125 -8.52 4.79 22.54
N ARG A 126 -8.45 5.67 21.54
CA ARG A 126 -7.78 6.97 21.58
C ARG A 126 -8.62 8.04 22.28
N LYS A 127 -8.58 8.09 23.60
CA LYS A 127 -9.23 9.17 24.36
C LYS A 127 -8.47 10.49 24.18
N ASN A 128 -9.22 11.57 23.93
CA ASN A 128 -8.70 12.95 23.89
C ASN A 128 -7.63 13.24 22.81
N LYS A 129 -7.64 12.49 21.69
CA LYS A 129 -6.80 12.78 20.52
C LYS A 129 -7.68 13.11 19.30
N PRO A 130 -7.19 13.97 18.39
CA PRO A 130 -7.92 14.26 17.15
C PRO A 130 -8.17 13.00 16.35
N TYR A 131 -9.28 13.00 15.60
CA TYR A 131 -9.57 11.97 14.62
C TYR A 131 -8.51 11.98 13.51
N GLN A 132 -8.11 10.81 13.05
CA GLN A 132 -7.25 10.63 11.88
C GLN A 132 -8.12 10.10 10.73
N ALA A 133 -8.14 10.78 9.59
CA ALA A 133 -8.88 10.32 8.43
C ALA A 133 -8.16 9.12 7.79
N LEU A 134 -8.89 8.03 7.54
CA LEU A 134 -8.36 6.84 6.87
C LEU A 134 -8.70 6.85 5.39
N PHE A 135 -7.68 6.86 4.54
CA PHE A 135 -7.82 6.82 3.09
C PHE A 135 -7.51 5.42 2.54
N GLY A 136 -8.39 4.94 1.65
CA GLY A 136 -8.15 3.73 0.87
C GLY A 136 -7.23 4.01 -0.32
N VAL A 137 -6.51 2.97 -0.80
CA VAL A 137 -5.58 3.10 -1.94
C VAL A 137 -6.15 2.38 -3.16
N LEU A 138 -6.41 3.14 -4.24
CA LEU A 138 -6.93 2.63 -5.50
C LEU A 138 -5.79 2.07 -6.35
N GLN A 139 -5.65 0.76 -6.39
CA GLN A 139 -4.68 0.03 -7.19
C GLN A 139 -5.30 -0.40 -8.55
N GLY A 140 -4.55 -1.12 -9.40
CA GLY A 140 -5.03 -1.64 -10.68
C GLY A 140 -4.09 -1.37 -11.86
N ALA A 141 -2.92 -0.79 -11.60
CA ALA A 141 -1.87 -0.49 -12.59
C ALA A 141 -2.43 0.22 -13.85
N GLN A 142 -2.06 -0.23 -15.05
CA GLN A 142 -2.52 0.31 -16.33
C GLN A 142 -3.91 -0.21 -16.76
N TYR A 143 -4.53 -1.11 -15.99
CA TYR A 143 -5.79 -1.76 -16.39
C TYR A 143 -7.01 -0.96 -15.92
N LYS A 144 -7.70 -0.30 -16.84
CA LYS A 144 -8.90 0.54 -16.56
C LYS A 144 -10.02 -0.22 -15.84
N ASP A 145 -10.23 -1.49 -16.20
CA ASP A 145 -11.22 -2.36 -15.57
C ASP A 145 -10.88 -2.69 -14.13
N LEU A 146 -9.60 -2.97 -13.83
CA LEU A 146 -9.14 -3.22 -12.46
C LEU A 146 -9.22 -1.95 -11.60
N ARG A 147 -8.86 -0.77 -12.14
CA ARG A 147 -9.02 0.50 -11.44
C ARG A 147 -10.48 0.82 -11.13
N ARG A 148 -11.39 0.58 -12.10
CA ARG A 148 -12.84 0.72 -11.88
C ARG A 148 -13.36 -0.26 -10.83
N LYS A 149 -12.85 -1.50 -10.84
CA LYS A 149 -13.15 -2.50 -9.81
C LYS A 149 -12.69 -2.01 -8.44
N ALA A 150 -11.43 -1.58 -8.31
CA ALA A 150 -10.88 -1.04 -7.07
C ALA A 150 -11.73 0.12 -6.53
N ALA A 151 -12.06 1.10 -7.38
CA ALA A 151 -12.86 2.25 -6.99
C ALA A 151 -14.24 1.84 -6.50
N ARG A 152 -14.92 0.94 -7.21
CA ARG A 152 -16.24 0.44 -6.81
C ARG A 152 -16.18 -0.32 -5.48
N ASP A 153 -15.28 -1.28 -5.38
CA ASP A 153 -15.20 -2.18 -4.24
C ASP A 153 -14.82 -1.43 -2.96
N LEU A 154 -13.86 -0.49 -3.04
CA LEU A 154 -13.43 0.28 -1.88
C LEU A 154 -14.43 1.38 -1.49
N SER A 155 -15.10 2.03 -2.48
CA SER A 155 -16.10 3.08 -2.17
C SER A 155 -17.36 2.52 -1.51
N GLN A 156 -17.66 1.25 -1.71
CA GLN A 156 -18.81 0.56 -1.11
C GLN A 156 -18.44 -0.21 0.16
N MET A 157 -17.14 -0.21 0.52
CA MET A 157 -16.66 -1.00 1.66
C MET A 157 -17.12 -0.40 2.97
N VAL A 158 -17.81 -1.23 3.77
CA VAL A 158 -18.21 -0.89 5.14
C VAL A 158 -17.79 -2.04 6.05
N VAL A 159 -17.06 -1.73 7.10
CA VAL A 159 -16.62 -2.69 8.12
C VAL A 159 -16.97 -2.11 9.49
N ALA A 160 -17.74 -2.83 10.29
CA ALA A 160 -18.21 -2.37 11.61
C ALA A 160 -18.87 -0.97 11.59
N GLY A 161 -19.59 -0.65 10.50
CA GLY A 161 -20.26 0.67 10.34
C GLY A 161 -19.33 1.79 9.86
N ARG A 162 -18.07 1.52 9.59
CA ARG A 162 -17.07 2.48 9.08
C ARG A 162 -16.75 2.23 7.62
N SER A 163 -16.48 3.30 6.89
CA SER A 163 -15.95 3.34 5.53
C SER A 163 -14.70 4.20 5.49
N PHE A 164 -14.04 4.26 4.34
CA PHE A 164 -12.94 5.19 4.11
C PHE A 164 -13.45 6.65 4.09
N ASP A 165 -12.63 7.58 4.60
CA ASP A 165 -12.88 9.02 4.55
C ASP A 165 -12.50 9.61 3.19
N GLY A 166 -11.63 8.94 2.45
CA GLY A 166 -11.17 9.37 1.14
C GLY A 166 -10.34 8.29 0.45
N PHE A 167 -9.79 8.64 -0.72
CA PHE A 167 -9.01 7.70 -1.52
C PHE A 167 -7.75 8.36 -2.09
N GLY A 168 -6.64 7.61 -2.09
CA GLY A 168 -5.44 7.90 -2.85
C GLY A 168 -5.38 7.06 -4.12
N ILE A 169 -4.84 7.63 -5.20
CA ILE A 169 -4.56 6.88 -6.42
C ILE A 169 -3.17 6.29 -6.28
N GLY A 170 -3.10 4.96 -6.15
CA GLY A 170 -1.86 4.22 -5.93
C GLY A 170 -1.32 3.55 -7.18
N GLY A 171 -0.09 3.03 -7.06
CA GLY A 171 0.61 2.27 -8.08
C GLY A 171 1.28 3.13 -9.15
N ALA A 172 2.02 2.46 -10.04
CA ALA A 172 2.61 3.09 -11.20
C ALA A 172 1.51 3.52 -12.19
N LEU A 173 1.55 4.76 -12.63
CA LEU A 173 0.61 5.35 -13.59
C LEU A 173 1.36 5.66 -14.88
N ASP A 174 0.85 5.14 -15.99
CA ASP A 174 1.25 5.64 -17.31
C ASP A 174 0.57 6.99 -17.53
N LYS A 175 1.32 7.98 -18.07
CA LYS A 175 0.78 9.30 -18.38
C LYS A 175 -0.41 9.21 -19.33
N ASP A 176 -0.38 8.27 -20.27
CA ASP A 176 -1.43 8.05 -21.26
C ASP A 176 -2.69 7.40 -20.67
N ALA A 177 -2.59 6.83 -19.47
CA ALA A 177 -3.72 6.21 -18.76
C ALA A 177 -4.53 7.20 -17.90
N LEU A 178 -4.10 8.46 -17.81
CA LEU A 178 -4.74 9.51 -17.02
C LEU A 178 -5.73 10.36 -17.84
N GLY A 179 -5.89 10.07 -19.13
CA GLY A 179 -6.81 10.77 -20.05
C GLY A 179 -8.23 10.17 -20.09
#